data_3f5333bf7e5cc0089814527e4efe584c
#
_entry.id   3f5333bf7e5cc0089814527e4efe584c
#
_cell.length_a   1.000
_cell.length_b   1.000
_cell.length_c   1.000
_cell.angle_alpha   90.00
_cell.angle_beta   90.00
_cell.angle_gamma   90.00
#
_symmetry.space_group_name_H-M   'P 1'
#
loop_
_entity.id
_entity.type
_entity.pdbx_description
1 polymer ?
#
loop_
_entity_poly.entity_id
_entity_poly.type
_entity_poly.pdbx_seq_one_letter_code
_entity_poly.pdbx_strand_id
1 'polypeptide(L)'
;RRFSDKAWREHPYFAWLRDTYLLYGEYVRELAALAQADDATKRRLAFLAQPYVDAISPSNFLATHPEALQRAFATGRASIAQGLSNLVADAQRGRIAMTDESAFEVGRNLATTPGSVVFRNPLIELIQYAPTTRAVAKRPLLIVPPCINKYYIHDLQPDNSIVRYAVGEEHTVCRLSWRNIPHELGGLGWAD
;
A
#
# COMPACT_ATOMS: atom_id res chain seq x y z
N ARG A 1 -16.14 -8.33 -7.51
CA ARG A 1 -14.92 -8.60 -8.32
C ARG A 1 -14.21 -9.91 -7.92
N ARG A 2 -14.41 -10.43 -6.70
CA ARG A 2 -13.76 -11.67 -6.20
C ARG A 2 -14.07 -12.90 -7.07
N PHE A 3 -15.27 -12.99 -7.62
CA PHE A 3 -15.74 -14.07 -8.48
C PHE A 3 -16.00 -13.60 -9.92
N SER A 4 -15.05 -12.81 -10.49
CA SER A 4 -15.19 -12.22 -11.82
C SER A 4 -14.95 -13.22 -12.95
N ASP A 5 -14.06 -14.19 -12.75
CA ASP A 5 -13.81 -15.22 -13.76
C ASP A 5 -15.08 -16.00 -14.11
N LYS A 6 -15.22 -16.34 -15.38
CA LYS A 6 -16.40 -17.06 -15.90
C LYS A 6 -16.54 -18.46 -15.30
N ALA A 7 -15.45 -19.12 -14.92
CA ALA A 7 -15.49 -20.45 -14.33
C ALA A 7 -16.29 -20.49 -13.02
N TRP A 8 -16.37 -19.38 -12.27
CA TRP A 8 -17.22 -19.27 -11.09
C TRP A 8 -18.74 -19.34 -11.39
N ARG A 9 -19.11 -19.24 -12.66
CA ARG A 9 -20.53 -19.29 -13.09
C ARG A 9 -20.80 -20.49 -13.99
N GLU A 10 -19.87 -20.82 -14.87
CA GLU A 10 -20.05 -21.80 -15.93
C GLU A 10 -19.63 -23.22 -15.52
N HIS A 11 -18.65 -23.34 -14.59
CA HIS A 11 -18.19 -24.64 -14.13
C HIS A 11 -18.97 -25.09 -12.88
N PRO A 12 -19.68 -26.22 -12.91
CA PRO A 12 -20.60 -26.65 -11.84
C PRO A 12 -19.96 -26.69 -10.45
N TYR A 13 -18.73 -27.18 -10.34
CA TYR A 13 -18.00 -27.25 -9.07
C TYR A 13 -17.71 -25.86 -8.49
N PHE A 14 -17.20 -24.94 -9.30
CA PHE A 14 -16.88 -23.59 -8.81
C PHE A 14 -18.12 -22.77 -8.56
N ALA A 15 -19.18 -22.94 -9.34
CA ALA A 15 -20.46 -22.30 -9.10
C ALA A 15 -21.05 -22.74 -7.75
N TRP A 16 -21.08 -24.05 -7.49
CA TRP A 16 -21.52 -24.62 -6.22
C TRP A 16 -20.68 -24.08 -5.05
N LEU A 17 -19.35 -24.07 -5.18
CA LEU A 17 -18.44 -23.59 -4.14
C LEU A 17 -18.67 -22.09 -3.82
N ARG A 18 -18.85 -21.27 -4.85
CA ARG A 18 -19.18 -19.83 -4.71
C ARG A 18 -20.52 -19.68 -3.97
N ASP A 19 -21.55 -20.37 -4.40
CA ASP A 19 -22.90 -20.20 -3.87
C ASP A 19 -22.97 -20.68 -2.41
N THR A 20 -22.34 -21.81 -2.10
CA THR A 20 -22.21 -22.30 -0.71
C THR A 20 -21.48 -21.27 0.17
N TYR A 21 -20.39 -20.70 -0.32
CA TYR A 21 -19.65 -19.65 0.41
C TYR A 21 -20.50 -18.40 0.63
N LEU A 22 -21.25 -17.94 -0.37
CA LEU A 22 -22.11 -16.77 -0.26
C LEU A 22 -23.22 -16.98 0.77
N LEU A 23 -23.91 -18.13 0.73
CA LEU A 23 -24.93 -18.51 1.71
C LEU A 23 -24.36 -18.60 3.12
N TYR A 24 -23.19 -19.21 3.27
CA TYR A 24 -22.53 -19.27 4.58
C TYR A 24 -22.14 -17.88 5.09
N GLY A 25 -21.67 -17.00 4.20
CA GLY A 25 -21.35 -15.62 4.57
C GLY A 25 -22.57 -14.82 5.02
N GLU A 26 -23.73 -15.01 4.39
CA GLU A 26 -25.02 -14.44 4.84
C GLU A 26 -25.39 -14.97 6.22
N TYR A 27 -25.36 -16.27 6.39
CA TYR A 27 -25.66 -16.92 7.67
C TYR A 27 -24.78 -16.38 8.83
N VAL A 28 -23.48 -16.25 8.63
CA VAL A 28 -22.57 -15.69 9.66
C VAL A 28 -22.93 -14.25 10.00
N ARG A 29 -23.25 -13.42 9.02
CA ARG A 29 -23.66 -12.02 9.25
C ARG A 29 -25.00 -11.93 9.98
N GLU A 30 -25.95 -12.77 9.63
CA GLU A 30 -27.25 -12.85 10.32
C GLU A 30 -27.09 -13.31 11.78
N LEU A 31 -26.26 -14.33 12.04
CA LEU A 31 -25.94 -14.74 13.42
C LEU A 31 -25.35 -13.59 14.24
N ALA A 32 -24.44 -12.82 13.66
CA ALA A 32 -23.87 -11.66 14.34
C ALA A 32 -24.92 -10.57 14.62
N ALA A 33 -25.88 -10.37 13.72
CA ALA A 33 -26.97 -9.41 13.87
C ALA A 33 -28.01 -9.84 14.92
N LEU A 34 -28.29 -11.14 15.03
CA LEU A 34 -29.25 -11.72 15.97
C LEU A 34 -28.70 -11.90 17.39
N ALA A 35 -27.42 -11.63 17.61
CA ALA A 35 -26.81 -11.77 18.94
C ALA A 35 -27.53 -10.92 19.98
N GLN A 36 -27.86 -11.53 21.13
CA GLN A 36 -28.48 -10.84 22.26
C GLN A 36 -27.37 -10.12 23.05
N ALA A 37 -27.04 -8.88 22.65
CA ALA A 37 -25.99 -8.08 23.22
C ALA A 37 -26.33 -6.58 23.09
N ASP A 38 -25.58 -5.75 23.78
CA ASP A 38 -25.64 -4.29 23.60
C ASP A 38 -25.19 -3.86 22.20
N ASP A 39 -25.54 -2.64 21.80
CA ASP A 39 -25.25 -2.11 20.46
C ASP A 39 -23.75 -2.03 20.15
N ALA A 40 -22.89 -1.80 21.14
CA ALA A 40 -21.44 -1.75 20.95
C ALA A 40 -20.89 -3.15 20.63
N THR A 41 -21.36 -4.16 21.35
CA THR A 41 -20.99 -5.56 21.11
C THR A 41 -21.53 -6.05 19.77
N LYS A 42 -22.76 -5.71 19.39
CA LYS A 42 -23.30 -6.02 18.05
C LYS A 42 -22.47 -5.44 16.93
N ARG A 43 -22.06 -4.18 17.03
CA ARG A 43 -21.15 -3.57 16.03
C ARG A 43 -19.80 -4.28 15.96
N ARG A 44 -19.23 -4.69 17.08
CA ARG A 44 -17.97 -5.47 17.10
C ARG A 44 -18.14 -6.84 16.45
N LEU A 45 -19.23 -7.54 16.73
CA LEU A 45 -19.52 -8.84 16.10
C LEU A 45 -19.70 -8.69 14.58
N ALA A 46 -20.46 -7.71 14.12
CA ALA A 46 -20.64 -7.43 12.70
C ALA A 46 -19.31 -7.07 12.03
N PHE A 47 -18.46 -6.27 12.70
CA PHE A 47 -17.12 -5.95 12.19
C PHE A 47 -16.22 -7.19 12.10
N LEU A 48 -16.24 -8.09 13.07
CA LEU A 48 -15.42 -9.31 13.08
C LEU A 48 -15.94 -10.37 12.11
N ALA A 49 -17.26 -10.45 11.90
CA ALA A 49 -17.87 -11.40 10.97
C ALA A 49 -17.37 -11.18 9.53
N GLN A 50 -17.19 -9.94 9.09
CA GLN A 50 -16.79 -9.66 7.71
C GLN A 50 -15.36 -10.14 7.38
N PRO A 51 -14.29 -9.79 8.15
CA PRO A 51 -12.95 -10.34 7.92
C PRO A 51 -12.90 -11.87 8.01
N TYR A 52 -13.67 -12.48 8.92
CA TYR A 52 -13.77 -13.93 9.02
C TYR A 52 -14.32 -14.54 7.72
N VAL A 53 -15.47 -14.04 7.25
CA VAL A 53 -16.05 -14.49 5.98
C VAL A 53 -15.08 -14.26 4.82
N ASP A 54 -14.41 -13.10 4.77
CA ASP A 54 -13.44 -12.79 3.73
C ASP A 54 -12.24 -13.75 3.74
N ALA A 55 -11.75 -14.13 4.91
CA ALA A 55 -10.60 -15.02 5.06
C ALA A 55 -10.88 -16.44 4.54
N ILE A 56 -12.08 -16.96 4.74
CA ILE A 56 -12.46 -18.32 4.30
C ILE A 56 -12.93 -18.39 2.85
N SER A 57 -12.87 -17.28 2.11
CA SER A 57 -13.30 -17.27 0.71
C SER A 57 -12.57 -18.32 -0.13
N PRO A 58 -13.26 -19.11 -0.95
CA PRO A 58 -12.64 -20.10 -1.83
C PRO A 58 -11.66 -19.47 -2.84
N SER A 59 -11.79 -18.18 -3.13
CA SER A 59 -10.84 -17.45 -3.98
C SER A 59 -9.47 -17.20 -3.32
N ASN A 60 -9.31 -17.48 -2.04
CA ASN A 60 -8.04 -17.28 -1.34
C ASN A 60 -7.12 -18.53 -1.38
N PHE A 61 -7.62 -19.67 -1.86
CA PHE A 61 -6.90 -20.93 -1.78
C PHE A 61 -6.64 -21.48 -3.18
N LEU A 62 -5.40 -21.93 -3.45
CA LEU A 62 -4.99 -22.47 -4.73
C LEU A 62 -5.92 -23.61 -5.21
N ALA A 63 -6.27 -24.53 -4.32
CA ALA A 63 -7.08 -25.71 -4.66
C ALA A 63 -8.51 -25.38 -5.09
N THR A 64 -9.00 -24.18 -4.76
CA THR A 64 -10.39 -23.77 -5.02
C THR A 64 -10.49 -22.54 -5.91
N HIS A 65 -9.35 -21.97 -6.36
CA HIS A 65 -9.33 -20.79 -7.23
C HIS A 65 -9.14 -21.20 -8.70
N PRO A 66 -10.16 -21.03 -9.58
CA PRO A 66 -10.10 -21.54 -10.95
C PRO A 66 -8.96 -20.96 -11.78
N GLU A 67 -8.74 -19.63 -11.75
CA GLU A 67 -7.64 -18.99 -12.50
C GLU A 67 -6.26 -19.44 -12.01
N ALA A 68 -6.09 -19.61 -10.70
CA ALA A 68 -4.83 -20.06 -10.12
C ALA A 68 -4.54 -21.52 -10.52
N LEU A 69 -5.56 -22.38 -10.52
CA LEU A 69 -5.46 -23.77 -11.00
C LEU A 69 -5.12 -23.81 -12.50
N GLN A 70 -5.83 -23.05 -13.33
CA GLN A 70 -5.55 -22.97 -14.77
C GLN A 70 -4.09 -22.54 -15.02
N ARG A 71 -3.62 -21.51 -14.31
CA ARG A 71 -2.24 -21.04 -14.43
C ARG A 71 -1.25 -22.09 -13.96
N ALA A 72 -1.53 -22.81 -12.88
CA ALA A 72 -0.69 -23.88 -12.39
C ALA A 72 -0.53 -25.01 -13.43
N PHE A 73 -1.62 -25.40 -14.07
CA PHE A 73 -1.58 -26.41 -15.14
C PHE A 73 -0.89 -25.87 -16.40
N ALA A 74 -1.21 -24.67 -16.86
CA ALA A 74 -0.62 -24.06 -18.05
C ALA A 74 0.89 -23.86 -17.93
N THR A 75 1.40 -23.64 -16.72
CA THR A 75 2.84 -23.44 -16.46
C THR A 75 3.56 -24.71 -16.03
N GLY A 76 2.94 -25.89 -16.14
CA GLY A 76 3.53 -27.13 -15.63
C GLY A 76 3.91 -27.05 -14.15
N ARG A 77 3.13 -26.33 -13.35
CA ARG A 77 3.34 -26.02 -11.92
C ARG A 77 4.49 -25.04 -11.60
N ALA A 78 5.15 -24.46 -12.59
CA ALA A 78 6.23 -23.50 -12.37
C ALA A 78 5.74 -22.26 -11.57
N SER A 79 4.48 -21.83 -11.76
CA SER A 79 3.88 -20.75 -10.98
C SER A 79 3.76 -21.05 -9.49
N ILE A 80 3.53 -22.31 -9.12
CA ILE A 80 3.49 -22.75 -7.71
C ILE A 80 4.89 -22.71 -7.11
N ALA A 81 5.90 -23.23 -7.84
CA ALA A 81 7.28 -23.20 -7.40
C ALA A 81 7.78 -21.77 -7.18
N GLN A 82 7.44 -20.85 -8.09
CA GLN A 82 7.77 -19.42 -7.96
C GLN A 82 7.08 -18.81 -6.74
N GLY A 83 5.79 -19.11 -6.52
CA GLY A 83 5.07 -18.63 -5.34
C GLY A 83 5.68 -19.11 -4.02
N LEU A 84 6.10 -20.37 -3.97
CA LEU A 84 6.80 -20.91 -2.80
C LEU A 84 8.17 -20.25 -2.59
N SER A 85 8.93 -20.04 -3.66
CA SER A 85 10.21 -19.32 -3.61
C SER A 85 10.02 -17.90 -3.05
N ASN A 86 8.99 -17.17 -3.50
CA ASN A 86 8.68 -15.85 -2.98
C ASN A 86 8.33 -15.89 -1.49
N LEU A 87 7.50 -16.86 -1.07
CA LEU A 87 7.14 -17.04 0.34
C LEU A 87 8.36 -17.30 1.24
N VAL A 88 9.28 -18.14 0.78
CA VAL A 88 10.54 -18.40 1.51
C VAL A 88 11.40 -17.15 1.61
N ALA A 89 11.52 -16.39 0.51
CA ALA A 89 12.25 -15.13 0.50
C ALA A 89 11.63 -14.10 1.46
N ASP A 90 10.30 -14.01 1.51
CA ASP A 90 9.59 -13.13 2.43
C ASP A 90 9.78 -13.54 3.90
N ALA A 91 9.72 -14.84 4.17
CA ALA A 91 10.00 -15.37 5.50
C ALA A 91 11.44 -15.06 5.97
N GLN A 92 12.42 -15.17 5.08
CA GLN A 92 13.82 -14.81 5.37
C GLN A 92 13.99 -13.30 5.64
N ARG A 93 13.23 -12.45 4.96
CA ARG A 93 13.23 -10.99 5.18
C ARG A 93 12.45 -10.57 6.43
N GLY A 94 11.62 -11.45 6.99
CA GLY A 94 10.71 -11.13 8.10
C GLY A 94 9.55 -10.22 7.72
N ARG A 95 9.27 -10.04 6.42
CA ARG A 95 8.18 -9.20 5.91
C ARG A 95 7.74 -9.62 4.50
N ILE A 96 6.48 -9.36 4.17
CA ILE A 96 5.96 -9.59 2.83
C ILE A 96 6.44 -8.48 1.91
N ALA A 97 7.11 -8.83 0.81
CA ALA A 97 7.50 -7.91 -0.25
C ALA A 97 6.33 -7.76 -1.24
N MET A 98 5.79 -6.55 -1.33
CA MET A 98 4.69 -6.23 -2.25
C MET A 98 5.18 -5.66 -3.59
N THR A 99 6.47 -5.35 -3.68
CA THR A 99 7.08 -4.75 -4.87
C THR A 99 8.55 -5.20 -4.97
N ASP A 100 9.11 -5.09 -6.16
CA ASP A 100 10.55 -5.25 -6.37
C ASP A 100 11.29 -4.00 -5.89
N GLU A 101 11.79 -4.04 -4.66
CA GLU A 101 12.49 -2.92 -4.04
C GLU A 101 13.83 -2.60 -4.71
N SER A 102 14.44 -3.57 -5.42
CA SER A 102 15.69 -3.36 -6.15
C SER A 102 15.49 -2.50 -7.40
N ALA A 103 14.25 -2.36 -7.88
CA ALA A 103 13.92 -1.53 -9.02
C ALA A 103 13.92 -0.02 -8.71
N PHE A 104 13.97 0.35 -7.41
CA PHE A 104 13.80 1.75 -6.98
C PHE A 104 15.03 2.22 -6.18
N GLU A 105 15.59 3.36 -6.62
CA GLU A 105 16.74 3.99 -5.99
C GLU A 105 16.53 5.50 -5.89
N VAL A 106 16.53 6.02 -4.66
CA VAL A 106 16.37 7.45 -4.38
C VAL A 106 17.56 8.23 -4.94
N GLY A 107 17.28 9.29 -5.68
CA GLY A 107 18.29 10.10 -6.38
C GLY A 107 18.62 9.61 -7.79
N ARG A 108 18.22 8.39 -8.16
CA ARG A 108 18.45 7.82 -9.49
C ARG A 108 17.17 7.74 -10.32
N ASN A 109 16.13 7.13 -9.79
CA ASN A 109 14.83 6.99 -10.45
C ASN A 109 13.64 7.34 -9.54
N LEU A 110 13.92 7.71 -8.29
CA LEU A 110 12.99 8.38 -7.38
C LEU A 110 13.64 9.66 -6.87
N ALA A 111 12.85 10.72 -6.63
CA ALA A 111 13.32 12.01 -6.11
C ALA A 111 14.46 12.60 -6.96
N THR A 112 14.25 12.65 -8.27
CA THR A 112 15.30 13.07 -9.22
C THR A 112 15.36 14.58 -9.42
N THR A 113 14.43 15.37 -8.87
CA THR A 113 14.46 16.83 -8.97
C THR A 113 15.62 17.36 -8.14
N PRO A 114 16.57 18.12 -8.74
CA PRO A 114 17.74 18.60 -8.05
C PRO A 114 17.40 19.56 -6.89
N GLY A 115 18.08 19.40 -5.76
CA GLY A 115 17.89 20.23 -4.58
C GLY A 115 19.00 20.05 -3.55
N SER A 116 18.99 20.88 -2.52
CA SER A 116 19.96 20.84 -1.42
C SER A 116 19.26 21.00 -0.08
N VAL A 117 19.81 20.34 0.95
CA VAL A 117 19.36 20.55 2.33
C VAL A 117 19.89 21.91 2.81
N VAL A 118 18.97 22.83 3.11
CA VAL A 118 19.29 24.19 3.55
C VAL A 118 19.12 24.41 5.06
N PHE A 119 18.41 23.50 5.72
CA PHE A 119 18.24 23.50 7.17
C PHE A 119 18.13 22.09 7.70
N ARG A 120 18.61 21.82 8.89
CA ARG A 120 18.52 20.52 9.58
C ARG A 120 18.40 20.73 11.10
N ASN A 121 17.53 19.94 11.73
CA ASN A 121 17.50 19.74 13.17
C ASN A 121 17.32 18.22 13.50
N PRO A 122 17.17 17.80 14.76
CA PRO A 122 17.01 16.39 15.11
C PRO A 122 15.81 15.69 14.45
N LEU A 123 14.75 16.43 14.08
CA LEU A 123 13.50 15.87 13.58
C LEU A 123 13.31 16.02 12.06
N ILE A 124 13.86 17.09 11.47
CA ILE A 124 13.58 17.45 10.08
C ILE A 124 14.84 17.89 9.32
N GLU A 125 14.73 17.78 8.00
CA GLU A 125 15.56 18.47 7.03
C GLU A 125 14.67 19.32 6.12
N LEU A 126 15.10 20.53 5.78
CA LEU A 126 14.45 21.36 4.78
C LEU A 126 15.25 21.29 3.48
N ILE A 127 14.62 20.80 2.44
CA ILE A 127 15.21 20.70 1.10
C ILE A 127 14.68 21.89 0.28
N GLN A 128 15.59 22.69 -0.28
CA GLN A 128 15.28 23.69 -1.29
C GLN A 128 15.67 23.14 -2.66
N TYR A 129 14.72 23.12 -3.59
CA TYR A 129 14.96 22.64 -4.94
C TYR A 129 15.60 23.71 -5.82
N ALA A 130 16.48 23.28 -6.71
CA ALA A 130 17.16 24.17 -7.64
C ALA A 130 16.17 24.76 -8.66
N PRO A 131 16.18 26.07 -8.92
CA PRO A 131 15.32 26.66 -9.91
C PRO A 131 15.72 26.20 -11.33
N THR A 132 14.71 25.96 -12.18
CA THR A 132 14.90 25.64 -13.59
C THR A 132 14.63 26.84 -14.52
N THR A 133 14.19 27.94 -13.95
CA THR A 133 13.83 29.19 -14.64
C THR A 133 14.76 30.33 -14.24
N ARG A 134 14.86 31.38 -15.08
CA ARG A 134 15.74 32.54 -14.83
C ARG A 134 15.27 33.43 -13.66
N ALA A 135 13.99 33.48 -13.45
CA ALA A 135 13.34 34.21 -12.36
C ALA A 135 12.40 33.27 -11.61
N VAL A 136 12.21 33.53 -10.36
CA VAL A 136 11.29 32.77 -9.51
C VAL A 136 10.39 33.72 -8.71
N ALA A 137 9.22 33.25 -8.35
CA ALA A 137 8.28 34.00 -7.51
C ALA A 137 8.93 34.37 -6.16
N LYS A 138 8.71 35.58 -5.70
CA LYS A 138 9.27 36.10 -4.43
C LYS A 138 8.86 35.27 -3.22
N ARG A 139 7.63 34.72 -3.23
CA ARG A 139 7.12 33.89 -2.14
C ARG A 139 7.43 32.42 -2.43
N PRO A 140 8.18 31.74 -1.55
CA PRO A 140 8.44 30.34 -1.74
C PRO A 140 7.20 29.49 -1.44
N LEU A 141 7.08 28.36 -2.14
CA LEU A 141 6.14 27.29 -1.82
C LEU A 141 6.80 26.33 -0.82
N LEU A 142 6.25 26.26 0.38
CA LEU A 142 6.68 25.28 1.39
C LEU A 142 5.73 24.09 1.40
N ILE A 143 6.26 22.90 1.13
CA ILE A 143 5.52 21.64 1.18
C ILE A 143 5.85 20.94 2.51
N VAL A 144 4.84 20.78 3.36
CA VAL A 144 4.95 20.07 4.65
C VAL A 144 4.11 18.79 4.56
N PRO A 145 4.73 17.64 4.28
CA PRO A 145 4.01 16.36 4.25
C PRO A 145 3.68 15.87 5.65
N PRO A 146 2.70 14.98 5.83
CA PRO A 146 2.53 14.24 7.08
C PRO A 146 3.81 13.51 7.49
N CYS A 147 4.04 13.38 8.78
CA CYS A 147 5.28 12.78 9.33
C CYS A 147 5.49 11.30 8.96
N ILE A 148 4.42 10.60 8.53
CA ILE A 148 4.49 9.23 8.05
C ILE A 148 4.97 9.10 6.59
N ASN A 149 4.94 10.20 5.81
CA ASN A 149 5.32 10.19 4.40
C ASN A 149 6.80 10.51 4.22
N LYS A 150 7.43 9.77 3.30
CA LYS A 150 8.79 10.10 2.85
C LYS A 150 8.77 11.36 1.99
N TYR A 151 9.89 12.11 2.01
CA TYR A 151 9.99 13.37 1.27
C TYR A 151 9.74 13.18 -0.24
N TYR A 152 10.06 12.04 -0.83
CA TYR A 152 9.91 11.78 -2.26
C TYR A 152 8.49 11.45 -2.72
N ILE A 153 7.48 11.40 -1.82
CA ILE A 153 6.10 11.09 -2.22
C ILE A 153 5.51 12.06 -3.28
N HIS A 154 6.00 13.29 -3.34
CA HIS A 154 5.60 14.28 -4.34
C HIS A 154 6.65 14.48 -5.46
N ASP A 155 7.66 13.59 -5.51
CA ASP A 155 8.73 13.62 -6.51
C ASP A 155 9.12 12.18 -6.89
N LEU A 156 8.11 11.38 -7.31
CA LEU A 156 8.31 9.96 -7.59
C LEU A 156 9.09 9.73 -8.87
N GLN A 157 8.68 10.36 -9.96
CA GLN A 157 9.34 10.27 -11.27
C GLN A 157 9.14 11.58 -12.03
N PRO A 158 9.91 11.84 -13.09
CA PRO A 158 9.81 13.09 -13.86
C PRO A 158 8.40 13.47 -14.30
N ASP A 159 7.61 12.49 -14.75
CA ASP A 159 6.24 12.70 -15.24
C ASP A 159 5.18 12.66 -14.11
N ASN A 160 5.61 12.31 -12.89
CA ASN A 160 4.76 12.24 -11.70
C ASN A 160 5.46 12.94 -10.52
N SER A 161 5.74 14.25 -10.67
CA SER A 161 6.40 15.07 -9.68
C SER A 161 5.73 16.45 -9.59
N ILE A 162 5.04 16.69 -8.47
CA ILE A 162 4.51 18.03 -8.13
C ILE A 162 5.66 19.01 -7.91
N VAL A 163 6.75 18.55 -7.32
CA VAL A 163 7.94 19.36 -7.07
C VAL A 163 8.53 19.87 -8.39
N ARG A 164 8.80 18.97 -9.34
CA ARG A 164 9.33 19.32 -10.66
C ARG A 164 8.41 20.28 -11.42
N TYR A 165 7.10 20.00 -11.37
CA TYR A 165 6.10 20.88 -11.97
C TYR A 165 6.18 22.29 -11.38
N ALA A 166 6.10 22.43 -10.05
CA ALA A 166 6.11 23.74 -9.39
C ALA A 166 7.42 24.52 -9.62
N VAL A 167 8.57 23.83 -9.65
CA VAL A 167 9.85 24.46 -9.99
C VAL A 167 9.84 24.96 -11.45
N GLY A 168 9.25 24.19 -12.38
CA GLY A 168 9.08 24.57 -13.78
C GLY A 168 8.15 25.79 -13.98
N GLU A 169 7.17 25.97 -13.05
CA GLU A 169 6.23 27.10 -13.03
C GLU A 169 6.76 28.30 -12.20
N GLU A 170 8.06 28.51 -12.20
CA GLU A 170 8.74 29.66 -11.59
C GLU A 170 8.59 29.77 -10.06
N HIS A 171 8.29 28.70 -9.36
CA HIS A 171 8.25 28.70 -7.90
C HIS A 171 9.60 28.35 -7.27
N THR A 172 9.98 29.08 -6.22
CA THR A 172 10.98 28.58 -5.26
C THR A 172 10.27 27.53 -4.42
N VAL A 173 10.68 26.27 -4.53
CA VAL A 173 10.07 25.16 -3.81
C VAL A 173 10.98 24.71 -2.67
N CYS A 174 10.43 24.72 -1.46
CA CYS A 174 11.04 24.14 -0.28
C CYS A 174 10.18 22.99 0.22
N ARG A 175 10.83 21.92 0.70
CA ARG A 175 10.12 20.77 1.21
C ARG A 175 10.73 20.24 2.49
N LEU A 176 9.86 19.92 3.44
CA LEU A 176 10.25 19.32 4.69
C LEU A 176 10.36 17.79 4.53
N SER A 177 11.50 17.26 4.99
CA SER A 177 11.77 15.83 5.09
C SER A 177 11.79 15.43 6.56
N TRP A 178 10.87 14.55 6.96
CA TRP A 178 10.85 14.00 8.32
C TRP A 178 11.91 12.91 8.48
N ARG A 179 12.67 13.00 9.57
CA ARG A 179 13.57 11.91 9.98
C ARG A 179 12.73 10.70 10.41
N ASN A 180 13.23 9.49 10.17
CA ASN A 180 12.73 8.32 10.87
C ASN A 180 13.13 8.45 12.34
N ILE A 181 12.14 8.61 13.23
CA ILE A 181 12.39 8.84 14.66
C ILE A 181 12.85 7.53 15.29
N PRO A 182 14.11 7.43 15.74
CA PRO A 182 14.55 6.33 16.56
C PRO A 182 13.93 6.42 17.96
N HIS A 183 13.94 5.33 18.70
CA HIS A 183 13.26 5.23 20.00
C HIS A 183 13.74 6.32 21.01
N GLU A 184 15.00 6.70 20.93
CA GLU A 184 15.63 7.71 21.81
C GLU A 184 15.05 9.13 21.65
N LEU A 185 14.45 9.40 20.49
CA LEU A 185 13.83 10.69 20.19
C LEU A 185 12.30 10.67 20.39
N GLY A 186 11.73 9.57 20.89
CA GLY A 186 10.29 9.41 21.07
C GLY A 186 9.65 10.35 22.10
N GLY A 187 10.45 11.01 22.93
CA GLY A 187 10.00 12.02 23.89
C GLY A 187 9.89 13.44 23.35
N LEU A 188 10.34 13.69 22.11
CA LEU A 188 10.28 15.02 21.52
C LEU A 188 8.85 15.35 21.05
N GLY A 189 8.40 16.55 21.35
CA GLY A 189 7.11 17.09 20.95
C GLY A 189 7.21 18.24 19.95
N TRP A 190 6.07 18.86 19.64
CA TRP A 190 6.01 20.00 18.71
C TRP A 190 6.65 21.30 19.23
N ALA A 191 6.95 21.34 20.53
CA ALA A 191 7.54 22.52 21.19
C ALA A 191 9.09 22.44 21.30
N ASP A 192 9.69 21.31 20.93
CA ASP A 192 11.12 21.07 20.97
C ASP A 192 11.76 21.33 19.60
#